data_8086f9b49c7b6bc01ae2d2cbcee60e33
#
_entry.id   8086f9b49c7b6bc01ae2d2cbcee60e33
#
_cell.length_a   1.000
_cell.length_b   1.000
_cell.length_c   1.000
_cell.angle_alpha   90.00
_cell.angle_beta   90.00
_cell.angle_gamma   90.00
#
_symmetry.space_group_name_H-M   'P 1'
#
loop_
_entity.id
_entity.type
_entity.pdbx_description
1 polymer ?
#
loop_
_entity_poly.entity_id
_entity_poly.type
_entity_poly.pdbx_seq_one_letter_code
_entity_poly.pdbx_strand_id
1 'polypeptide(L)'
;MIDQNEIIGLIAAVCTTFAFIPQVMKVWKTKQTKDLSLRMYSIMFIGIILWLVYGIRIDSLSIIMANVVTATLVGTILVYIIIGKQ
;
A
#
# COMPACT_ATOMS: atom_id res chain seq x y z
N MET A 1 -21.14 -9.51 -3.61
CA MET A 1 -19.81 -8.95 -3.37
C MET A 1 -19.11 -8.48 -4.64
N ILE A 2 -19.15 -9.30 -5.70
CA ILE A 2 -18.48 -8.90 -6.94
C ILE A 2 -19.51 -8.41 -7.94
N ASP A 3 -19.65 -7.10 -8.05
CA ASP A 3 -20.47 -6.43 -9.02
C ASP A 3 -19.61 -5.59 -9.96
N GLN A 4 -20.22 -4.78 -10.81
CA GLN A 4 -19.46 -3.96 -11.76
C GLN A 4 -18.53 -2.97 -11.05
N ASN A 5 -18.96 -2.42 -9.93
CA ASN A 5 -18.14 -1.48 -9.18
C ASN A 5 -16.93 -2.17 -8.58
N GLU A 6 -17.09 -3.40 -8.08
CA GLU A 6 -15.98 -4.17 -7.55
C GLU A 6 -14.99 -4.56 -8.63
N ILE A 7 -15.47 -4.86 -9.83
CA ILE A 7 -14.58 -5.16 -10.96
C ILE A 7 -13.73 -3.95 -11.32
N ILE A 8 -14.34 -2.77 -11.37
CA ILE A 8 -13.59 -1.53 -11.62
C ILE A 8 -12.55 -1.31 -10.53
N GLY A 9 -12.93 -1.52 -9.27
CA GLY A 9 -12.01 -1.39 -8.14
C GLY A 9 -10.84 -2.36 -8.22
N LEU A 10 -11.08 -3.60 -8.62
CA LEU A 10 -10.03 -4.60 -8.77
C LEU A 10 -9.05 -4.23 -9.88
N ILE A 11 -9.55 -3.73 -11.01
CA ILE A 11 -8.71 -3.26 -12.10
C ILE A 11 -7.85 -2.08 -11.64
N ALA A 12 -8.47 -1.14 -10.94
CA ALA A 12 -7.75 0.01 -10.38
C ALA A 12 -6.65 -0.43 -9.41
N ALA A 13 -6.95 -1.43 -8.57
CA ALA A 13 -5.99 -1.97 -7.61
C ALA A 13 -4.78 -2.58 -8.32
N VAL A 14 -5.02 -3.31 -9.41
CA VAL A 14 -3.93 -3.89 -10.20
C VAL A 14 -3.05 -2.78 -10.77
N CYS A 15 -3.65 -1.73 -11.33
CA CYS A 15 -2.89 -0.62 -11.90
C CYS A 15 -2.03 0.08 -10.86
N THR A 16 -2.59 0.40 -9.69
CA THR A 16 -1.84 1.07 -8.64
C THR A 16 -0.75 0.18 -8.06
N THR A 17 -1.01 -1.11 -7.94
CA THR A 17 -0.02 -2.08 -7.47
C THR A 17 1.17 -2.12 -8.41
N PHE A 18 0.93 -2.23 -9.72
CA PHE A 18 2.02 -2.23 -10.69
C PHE A 18 2.81 -0.93 -10.67
N ALA A 19 2.14 0.19 -10.40
CA ALA A 19 2.83 1.47 -10.28
C ALA A 19 3.76 1.51 -9.06
N PHE A 20 3.38 0.84 -7.95
CA PHE A 20 4.16 0.83 -6.71
C PHE A 20 5.34 -0.13 -6.74
N ILE A 21 5.21 -1.26 -7.45
CA ILE A 21 6.23 -2.31 -7.44
C ILE A 21 7.63 -1.80 -7.78
N PRO A 22 7.83 -0.98 -8.85
CA PRO A 22 9.17 -0.50 -9.15
C PRO A 22 9.79 0.31 -8.01
N GLN A 23 8.99 1.10 -7.30
CA GLN A 23 9.48 1.89 -6.17
C GLN A 23 9.92 0.99 -5.02
N VAL A 24 9.14 -0.02 -4.71
CA VAL A 24 9.48 -0.97 -3.64
C VAL A 24 10.76 -1.72 -4.00
N MET A 25 10.88 -2.17 -5.25
CA MET A 25 12.07 -2.87 -5.70
C MET A 25 13.30 -1.99 -5.65
N LYS A 26 13.16 -0.72 -6.00
CA LYS A 26 14.27 0.23 -5.94
C LYS A 26 14.76 0.40 -4.51
N VAL A 27 13.83 0.60 -3.57
CA VAL A 27 14.19 0.74 -2.16
C VAL A 27 14.83 -0.53 -1.65
N TRP A 28 14.27 -1.69 -2.03
CA TRP A 28 14.79 -2.98 -1.57
C TRP A 28 16.21 -3.23 -2.08
N LYS A 29 16.49 -2.86 -3.34
CA LYS A 29 17.81 -3.08 -3.93
C LYS A 29 18.84 -2.07 -3.43
N THR A 30 18.48 -0.80 -3.35
CA THR A 30 19.43 0.28 -3.03
C THR A 30 19.51 0.58 -1.54
N LYS A 31 18.48 0.20 -0.78
CA LYS A 31 18.36 0.55 0.65
C LYS A 31 18.37 2.06 0.88
N GLN A 32 18.05 2.85 -0.14
CA GLN A 32 18.11 4.30 -0.04
C GLN A 32 16.73 4.88 0.18
N THR A 33 16.56 5.50 1.34
CA THR A 33 15.27 6.06 1.76
C THR A 33 15.39 7.52 2.21
N LYS A 34 16.51 8.17 1.95
CA LYS A 34 16.73 9.51 2.50
C LYS A 34 15.80 10.57 1.90
N ASP A 35 15.25 10.32 0.72
CA ASP A 35 14.28 11.22 0.11
C ASP A 35 12.85 10.89 0.52
N LEU A 36 12.65 9.89 1.35
CA LEU A 36 11.33 9.43 1.77
C LEU A 36 11.05 9.89 3.20
N SER A 37 9.83 10.39 3.41
CA SER A 37 9.43 10.94 4.70
C SER A 37 8.83 9.85 5.59
N LEU A 38 9.45 9.61 6.75
CA LEU A 38 8.91 8.71 7.76
C LEU A 38 7.51 9.15 8.18
N ARG A 39 7.33 10.46 8.38
CA ARG A 39 6.05 11.00 8.79
C ARG A 39 4.96 10.71 7.77
N MET A 40 5.25 11.00 6.49
CA MET A 40 4.28 10.80 5.42
C MET A 40 3.90 9.33 5.27
N TYR A 41 4.90 8.43 5.25
CA TYR A 41 4.63 7.00 5.09
C TYR A 41 3.92 6.42 6.31
N SER A 42 4.20 6.92 7.51
CA SER A 42 3.48 6.48 8.71
C SER A 42 2.00 6.86 8.66
N ILE A 43 1.71 8.10 8.27
CA ILE A 43 0.32 8.56 8.14
C ILE A 43 -0.38 7.77 7.03
N MET A 44 0.31 7.54 5.92
CA MET A 44 -0.24 6.76 4.81
C MET A 44 -0.57 5.33 5.25
N PHE A 45 0.32 4.70 5.99
CA PHE A 45 0.10 3.33 6.46
C PHE A 45 -1.11 3.25 7.39
N ILE A 46 -1.24 4.21 8.30
CA ILE A 46 -2.41 4.28 9.19
C ILE A 46 -3.69 4.40 8.36
N GLY A 47 -3.68 5.28 7.35
CA GLY A 47 -4.83 5.44 6.47
C GLY A 47 -5.19 4.17 5.72
N ILE A 48 -4.18 3.43 5.25
CA ILE A 48 -4.39 2.17 4.56
C ILE A 48 -5.06 1.15 5.48
N ILE A 49 -4.61 1.06 6.74
CA ILE A 49 -5.21 0.15 7.71
C ILE A 49 -6.66 0.51 7.98
N LEU A 50 -6.97 1.81 8.09
CA LEU A 50 -8.35 2.26 8.29
C LEU A 50 -9.22 1.92 7.08
N TRP A 51 -8.68 2.09 5.86
CA TRP A 51 -9.39 1.70 4.65
C TRP A 51 -9.66 0.20 4.61
N LEU A 52 -8.69 -0.60 5.09
CA LEU A 52 -8.85 -2.05 5.14
C LEU A 52 -9.99 -2.42 6.09
N VAL A 53 -10.03 -1.81 7.27
CA VAL A 53 -11.13 -2.04 8.23
C VAL A 53 -12.47 -1.67 7.59
N TYR A 54 -12.52 -0.53 6.93
CA TYR A 54 -13.73 -0.09 6.24
C TYR A 54 -14.16 -1.11 5.17
N GLY A 55 -13.21 -1.57 4.35
CA GLY A 55 -13.51 -2.54 3.31
C GLY A 55 -14.05 -3.86 3.87
N ILE A 56 -13.50 -4.31 5.00
CA ILE A 56 -13.99 -5.53 5.66
C ILE A 56 -15.42 -5.33 6.15
N ARG A 57 -15.70 -4.17 6.73
CA ARG A 57 -17.03 -3.91 7.29
C ARG A 57 -18.12 -3.80 6.24
N ILE A 58 -17.78 -3.38 5.02
CA ILE A 58 -18.76 -3.28 3.93
C ILE A 58 -18.66 -4.44 2.94
N ASP A 59 -17.86 -5.45 3.24
CA ASP A 59 -17.67 -6.62 2.37
C ASP A 59 -17.22 -6.26 0.96
N SER A 60 -16.30 -5.29 0.84
CA SER A 60 -15.78 -4.89 -0.46
C SER A 60 -14.51 -5.65 -0.78
N LEU A 61 -14.59 -6.61 -1.70
CA LEU A 61 -13.43 -7.40 -2.10
C LEU A 61 -12.33 -6.52 -2.69
N SER A 62 -12.68 -5.56 -3.54
CA SER A 62 -11.69 -4.71 -4.18
C SER A 62 -10.94 -3.85 -3.15
N ILE A 63 -11.64 -3.28 -2.18
CA ILE A 63 -11.01 -2.47 -1.14
C ILE A 63 -10.12 -3.32 -0.25
N ILE A 64 -10.59 -4.52 0.12
CA ILE A 64 -9.79 -5.43 0.95
C ILE A 64 -8.50 -5.81 0.23
N MET A 65 -8.60 -6.27 -1.01
CA MET A 65 -7.43 -6.71 -1.78
C MET A 65 -6.46 -5.57 -2.04
N ALA A 66 -6.98 -4.41 -2.47
CA ALA A 66 -6.14 -3.25 -2.75
C ALA A 66 -5.34 -2.84 -1.51
N ASN A 67 -6.00 -2.80 -0.35
CA ASN A 67 -5.35 -2.31 0.85
C ASN A 67 -4.43 -3.33 1.49
N VAL A 68 -4.72 -4.63 1.38
CA VAL A 68 -3.78 -5.66 1.83
C VAL A 68 -2.48 -5.57 1.05
N VAL A 69 -2.57 -5.47 -0.28
CA VAL A 69 -1.38 -5.37 -1.13
C VAL A 69 -0.63 -4.07 -0.84
N THR A 70 -1.34 -2.95 -0.81
CA THR A 70 -0.72 -1.64 -0.57
C THR A 70 -0.09 -1.56 0.82
N ALA A 71 -0.74 -2.13 1.84
CA ALA A 71 -0.18 -2.18 3.18
C ALA A 71 1.14 -2.93 3.20
N THR A 72 1.22 -4.04 2.47
CA THR A 72 2.46 -4.81 2.36
C THR A 72 3.56 -3.98 1.71
N LEU A 73 3.25 -3.31 0.59
CA LEU A 73 4.24 -2.52 -0.14
C LEU A 73 4.68 -1.29 0.66
N VAL A 74 3.75 -0.53 1.19
CA VAL A 74 4.05 0.67 1.98
C VAL A 74 4.73 0.29 3.29
N GLY A 75 4.29 -0.80 3.91
CA GLY A 75 4.92 -1.31 5.12
C GLY A 75 6.37 -1.70 4.89
N THR A 76 6.68 -2.31 3.75
CA THR A 76 8.05 -2.64 3.39
C THR A 76 8.91 -1.39 3.28
N ILE A 77 8.40 -0.37 2.59
CA ILE A 77 9.12 0.91 2.47
C ILE A 77 9.32 1.54 3.84
N LEU A 78 8.28 1.51 4.68
CA LEU A 78 8.34 2.10 6.02
C LEU A 78 9.40 1.42 6.88
N VAL A 79 9.50 0.09 6.81
CA VAL A 79 10.54 -0.64 7.55
C VAL A 79 11.92 -0.18 7.10
N TYR A 80 12.15 -0.03 5.79
CA TYR A 80 13.44 0.43 5.30
C TYR A 80 13.74 1.87 5.70
N ILE A 81 12.73 2.73 5.77
CA ILE A 81 12.93 4.10 6.26
C ILE A 81 13.39 4.07 7.72
N ILE A 82 12.75 3.26 8.55
CA ILE A 82 13.08 3.16 9.97
C ILE A 82 14.49 2.62 10.16
N ILE A 83 14.83 1.55 9.44
CA ILE A 83 16.15 0.95 9.51
C ILE A 83 17.20 1.95 9.01
N GLY A 84 16.90 2.66 7.93
CA GLY A 84 17.84 3.62 7.34
C GLY A 84 18.16 4.82 8.23
N LYS A 85 17.33 5.08 9.24
CA LYS A 85 17.59 6.16 10.19
C LYS A 85 18.58 5.79 11.27
N GLN A 86 18.91 4.53 11.35
CA GLN A 86 19.89 4.05 12.31
C GLN A 86 21.30 4.14 11.70
#